data_1173aa764a139c655b3144e9d7422d3a
#
_entry.id   1173aa764a139c655b3144e9d7422d3a
#
_cell.length_a   1.000
_cell.length_b   1.000
_cell.length_c   1.000
_cell.angle_alpha   90.00
_cell.angle_beta   90.00
_cell.angle_gamma   90.00
#
_symmetry.space_group_name_H-M   'P 1'
#
loop_
_entity.id
_entity.type
_entity.pdbx_description
1 polymer ?
#
loop_
_entity_poly.entity_id
_entity_poly.type
_entity_poly.pdbx_seq_one_letter_code
_entity_poly.pdbx_strand_id
1 'polypeptide(L)' 'MKDSARYAKIVEWSEEDQCYVGSAPGLIYGGCHGDDERQVFETLCEIVEEAIELYRQDGKPLPPPTSGRDFATKMQGIT' A
#
# COMPACT_ATOMS: atom_id res chain seq x y z
N MET A 1 16.86 3.38 -5.31
CA MET A 1 15.64 2.80 -4.76
C MET A 1 14.43 3.62 -5.21
N LYS A 2 13.36 2.95 -5.62
CA LYS A 2 12.13 3.62 -6.00
C LYS A 2 11.38 4.14 -4.77
N ASP A 3 10.70 5.26 -4.91
CA ASP A 3 9.89 5.80 -3.82
C ASP A 3 8.81 4.81 -3.38
N SER A 4 8.30 3.98 -4.29
CA SER A 4 7.30 2.97 -3.96
C SER A 4 7.79 1.96 -2.92
N ALA A 5 9.09 1.76 -2.82
CA ALA A 5 9.68 0.84 -1.84
C ALA A 5 9.57 1.37 -0.40
N ARG A 6 9.24 2.65 -0.23
CA ARG A 6 9.13 3.28 1.09
C ARG A 6 7.76 3.05 1.74
N TYR A 7 6.84 2.41 1.03
CA TYR A 7 5.48 2.20 1.52
C TYR A 7 5.16 0.72 1.59
N ALA A 8 4.60 0.32 2.72
CA ALA A 8 4.19 -1.07 2.91
C ALA A 8 3.02 -1.40 1.99
N LYS A 9 3.06 -2.59 1.40
CA LYS A 9 2.02 -3.10 0.53
C LYS A 9 1.51 -4.39 1.16
N ILE A 10 0.21 -4.46 1.39
CA ILE A 10 -0.40 -5.57 2.11
C ILE A 10 -1.42 -6.25 1.19
N VAL A 11 -1.29 -7.55 1.03
CA VAL A 11 -2.29 -8.36 0.34
C VAL A 11 -2.75 -9.42 1.33
N GLU A 12 -4.06 -9.46 1.58
CA GLU A 12 -4.61 -10.39 2.55
C GLU A 12 -5.94 -10.94 2.07
N TRP A 13 -6.30 -12.09 2.59
CA TRP A 13 -7.59 -12.69 2.31
C TRP A 13 -8.68 -12.02 3.13
N SER A 14 -9.79 -11.67 2.48
CA SER A 14 -10.94 -11.12 3.15
C SER A 14 -12.04 -12.17 3.22
N GLU A 15 -12.35 -12.65 4.40
CA GLU A 15 -13.45 -13.60 4.60
C GLU A 15 -14.79 -12.98 4.24
N GLU A 16 -14.94 -11.70 4.55
CA GLU A 16 -16.18 -10.98 4.27
C GLU A 16 -16.43 -10.85 2.78
N ASP A 17 -15.39 -10.52 2.01
CA ASP A 17 -15.51 -10.28 0.58
C ASP A 17 -15.23 -11.50 -0.26
N GLN A 18 -14.72 -12.58 0.35
CA GLN A 18 -14.36 -13.83 -0.33
C GLN A 18 -13.39 -13.60 -1.47
N CYS A 19 -12.38 -12.77 -1.23
CA CYS A 19 -11.32 -12.50 -2.20
C CYS A 19 -10.09 -11.94 -1.51
N TYR A 20 -9.01 -11.80 -2.26
CA TYR A 20 -7.81 -11.12 -1.77
C TYR A 20 -7.98 -9.62 -1.92
N VAL A 21 -7.50 -8.88 -0.94
CA VAL A 21 -7.58 -7.42 -0.92
C VAL A 21 -6.18 -6.86 -0.76
N GLY A 22 -5.84 -5.89 -1.61
CA GLY A 22 -4.55 -5.21 -1.54
C GLY A 22 -4.71 -3.79 -1.05
N SER A 23 -3.78 -3.34 -0.20
CA SER A 23 -3.81 -2.00 0.34
C SER A 23 -2.40 -1.48 0.59
N ALA A 24 -2.27 -0.16 0.63
CA ALA A 24 -1.03 0.51 1.00
C ALA A 24 -1.37 1.63 1.99
N PRO A 25 -1.53 1.27 3.27
CA PRO A 25 -1.98 2.23 4.27
C PRO A 25 -1.02 3.41 4.40
N GLY A 26 -1.58 4.60 4.57
CA GLY A 26 -0.80 5.82 4.65
C GLY A 26 -0.52 6.49 3.32
N LEU A 27 -0.65 5.77 2.23
CA LEU A 27 -0.43 6.32 0.89
C LEU A 27 -1.72 6.41 0.09
N ILE A 28 -2.52 5.34 0.11
CA ILE A 28 -3.79 5.29 -0.60
C ILE A 28 -4.89 4.85 0.35
N TYR A 29 -6.11 5.32 0.11
CA TYR A 29 -7.26 4.98 0.96
C TYR A 29 -8.04 3.79 0.44
N GLY A 30 -7.94 3.49 -0.79
CA GLY A 30 -8.56 2.33 -1.36
C GLY A 30 -7.52 1.29 -1.66
N GLY A 31 -7.85 0.40 -2.56
CA GLY A 31 -6.92 -0.62 -2.97
C GLY A 31 -7.47 -1.38 -4.14
N CYS A 32 -7.11 -2.64 -4.22
CA CYS A 32 -7.59 -3.53 -5.27
C CYS A 32 -8.01 -4.84 -4.65
N HIS A 33 -8.68 -5.66 -5.45
CA HIS A 33 -9.12 -6.98 -4.99
C HIS A 33 -9.14 -7.93 -6.18
N GLY A 34 -9.16 -9.22 -5.88
CA GLY A 34 -9.20 -10.23 -6.91
C GLY A 34 -9.08 -11.63 -6.33
N ASP A 35 -9.20 -12.61 -7.20
CA ASP A 35 -9.17 -14.02 -6.81
C ASP A 35 -7.75 -14.59 -6.73
N ASP A 36 -6.78 -13.92 -7.33
CA ASP A 36 -5.40 -14.37 -7.39
C ASP A 36 -4.52 -13.43 -6.59
N GLU A 37 -3.91 -13.95 -5.54
CA GLU A 37 -3.07 -13.18 -4.63
C GLU A 37 -1.93 -12.46 -5.35
N ARG A 38 -1.25 -13.13 -6.26
CA ARG A 38 -0.13 -12.54 -6.98
C ARG A 38 -0.57 -11.42 -7.90
N GLN A 39 -1.68 -11.62 -8.57
CA GLN A 39 -2.21 -10.61 -9.48
C GLN A 39 -2.65 -9.38 -8.70
N VAL A 40 -3.26 -9.56 -7.53
CA VAL A 40 -3.64 -8.46 -6.66
C VAL A 40 -2.40 -7.67 -6.23
N PHE A 41 -1.32 -8.36 -5.90
CA PHE A 41 -0.08 -7.69 -5.53
C PHE A 41 0.51 -6.88 -6.69
N GLU A 42 0.52 -7.45 -7.90
CA GLU A 42 1.02 -6.73 -9.08
C GLU A 42 0.20 -5.48 -9.35
N THR A 43 -1.12 -5.59 -9.27
CA THR A 43 -2.02 -4.45 -9.44
C THR A 43 -1.76 -3.40 -8.36
N LEU A 44 -1.56 -3.84 -7.13
CA LEU A 44 -1.28 -2.93 -6.02
C LEU A 44 0.03 -2.16 -6.26
N CYS A 45 1.05 -2.81 -6.76
CA CYS A 45 2.31 -2.15 -7.09
C CYS A 45 2.10 -1.03 -8.12
N GLU A 46 1.28 -1.29 -9.14
CA GLU A 46 0.96 -0.29 -10.14
C GLU A 46 0.19 0.89 -9.54
N ILE A 47 -0.78 0.61 -8.68
CA ILE A 47 -1.57 1.64 -8.02
C ILE A 47 -0.68 2.53 -7.15
N VAL A 48 0.25 1.91 -6.42
CA VAL A 48 1.18 2.66 -5.56
C VAL A 48 2.06 3.59 -6.41
N GLU A 49 2.58 3.10 -7.53
CA GLU A 49 3.41 3.93 -8.40
C GLU A 49 2.61 5.07 -9.02
N GLU A 50 1.37 4.82 -9.42
CA GLU A 50 0.49 5.86 -9.93
C GLU A 50 0.18 6.92 -8.88
N ALA A 51 -0.06 6.50 -7.65
CA ALA A 51 -0.34 7.43 -6.56
C ALA A 51 0.85 8.36 -6.32
N ILE A 52 2.06 7.80 -6.31
CA ILE A 52 3.28 8.59 -6.14
C ILE A 52 3.42 9.61 -7.27
N GLU A 53 3.16 9.18 -8.50
CA GLU A 53 3.26 10.07 -9.65
C GLU A 53 2.26 11.22 -9.56
N LEU A 54 1.04 10.95 -9.07
CA LEU A 54 0.06 12.00 -8.87
C LEU A 54 0.52 13.02 -7.83
N TYR A 55 1.14 12.58 -6.75
CA TYR A 55 1.72 13.49 -5.76
C TYR A 55 2.77 14.40 -6.40
N ARG A 56 3.63 13.84 -7.25
CA ARG A 56 4.66 14.63 -7.95
C ARG A 56 4.04 15.65 -8.88
N GLN A 57 3.05 15.25 -9.67
CA GLN A 57 2.39 16.14 -10.61
C GLN A 57 1.69 17.28 -9.90
N ASP A 58 1.11 17.03 -8.74
CA ASP A 58 0.43 18.04 -7.95
C ASP A 58 1.38 18.90 -7.12
N GLY A 59 2.66 18.55 -7.11
CA GLY A 59 3.65 19.27 -6.30
C GLY A 59 3.48 19.08 -4.81
N LYS A 60 2.80 18.02 -4.40
CA LYS A 60 2.57 17.71 -2.99
C LYS A 60 3.68 16.84 -2.43
N PRO A 61 4.08 17.05 -1.16
CA PRO A 61 5.06 16.17 -0.54
C PRO A 61 4.48 14.76 -0.37
N LEU A 62 5.34 13.76 -0.54
CA LEU A 62 4.93 12.37 -0.33
C LEU A 62 4.63 12.13 1.14
N PRO A 63 3.66 11.26 1.46
CA PRO A 63 3.40 10.86 2.85
C PRO A 63 4.62 10.24 3.50
N PRO A 64 4.70 10.24 4.85
CA PRO A 64 5.81 9.58 5.54
C PRO A 64 5.92 8.11 5.16
N PRO A 65 7.13 7.57 5.11
CA PRO A 65 7.33 6.15 4.81
C PRO A 65 6.60 5.25 5.80
N THR A 66 6.07 4.14 5.30
CA THR A 66 5.35 3.16 6.12
C THR A 66 6.05 1.81 6.13
N SER A 67 7.14 1.67 5.40
CA SER A 67 7.91 0.43 5.38
C SER A 67 8.95 0.46 6.51
N GLY A 68 9.42 -0.73 6.88
CA GLY A 68 10.53 -0.85 7.81
C GLY A 68 10.11 -1.09 9.25
N ARG A 69 11.14 -1.34 10.05
CA ARG A 69 10.97 -1.73 11.44
C ARG A 69 10.30 -0.65 12.31
N ASP A 70 10.67 0.60 12.07
CA ASP A 70 10.16 1.70 12.89
C ASP A 70 8.65 1.83 12.77
N PHE A 71 8.13 1.66 11.56
CA PHE A 71 6.69 1.73 11.35
C PHE A 71 5.98 0.58 12.04
N ALA A 72 6.52 -0.64 11.91
CA ALA A 72 5.94 -1.81 12.55
C ALA A 72 5.92 -1.65 14.08
N THR A 73 6.98 -1.08 14.65
CA THR A 73 7.07 -0.82 16.08
C THR A 73 6.00 0.17 16.53
N LYS A 74 5.80 1.23 15.76
CA LYS A 74 4.77 2.21 16.07
C LYS A 74 3.38 1.60 16.04
N MET A 75 3.10 0.74 15.06
CA MET A 75 1.82 0.07 14.96
C MET A 75 1.55 -0.83 16.18
N GLN A 76 2.57 -1.54 16.65
CA GLN A 76 2.45 -2.39 17.82
C GLN A 76 2.19 -1.57 19.08
N GLY A 77 2.76 -0.39 19.17
CA GLY A 77 2.59 0.49 20.32
C GLY A 77 1.22 1.13 20.43
N ILE A 78 0.41 1.07 19.39
CA ILE A 78 -0.92 1.68 19.37
C ILE A 78 -1.98 0.77 19.99
N THR A 79 -1.73 -0.52 20.06
CA THR A 79 -2.69 -1.47 20.61
C THR A 79 -2.69 -1.51 22.17
#